data_5a299683713f33f35857f5506b04970a
#
_entry.id   5a299683713f33f35857f5506b04970a
#
_cell.length_a   1.000
_cell.length_b   1.000
_cell.length_c   1.000
_cell.angle_alpha   90.00
_cell.angle_beta   90.00
_cell.angle_gamma   90.00
#
_symmetry.space_group_name_H-M   'P 1'
#
loop_
_entity.id
_entity.type
_entity.pdbx_description
1 polymer ?
#
loop_
_entity_poly.entity_id
_entity_poly.type
_entity_poly.pdbx_seq_one_letter_code
_entity_poly.pdbx_strand_id
1 'polypeptide(L)'
;DFLPPLDEGAIWIQVQLPPGISIEKSKEMGAELRKTLKEFKEVSYVMTQVGRDDEGAEAFSLSHVECGVGLKPYSTWEFGKTKADLIEEMAAKLETMPGYSVGFSQPIIDMVMDQIAGAHSDLALKIYSDDITESRHIADQVANVLKEIPGAADVAVDQEPPLPQLQIIADRARIAQYGLNVS
;
A
#
# COMPACT_ATOMS: atom_id res chain seq x y z
N ASP A 1 18.23 -8.09 -16.21
CA ASP A 1 17.72 -8.11 -14.82
C ASP A 1 18.88 -7.98 -13.86
N PHE A 2 18.83 -6.99 -12.98
CA PHE A 2 19.90 -6.71 -12.02
C PHE A 2 19.94 -7.75 -10.88
N LEU A 3 18.81 -8.36 -10.58
CA LEU A 3 18.67 -9.43 -9.58
C LEU A 3 18.20 -10.71 -10.28
N PRO A 4 18.74 -11.88 -9.90
CA PRO A 4 18.17 -13.15 -10.34
C PRO A 4 16.72 -13.26 -9.85
N PRO A 5 15.87 -14.03 -10.53
CA PRO A 5 14.51 -14.28 -10.04
C PRO A 5 14.60 -15.03 -8.70
N LEU A 6 14.46 -14.28 -7.61
CA LEU A 6 14.40 -14.82 -6.26
C LEU A 6 12.95 -15.18 -5.95
N ASP A 7 12.72 -16.33 -5.35
CA ASP A 7 11.42 -16.74 -4.86
C ASP A 7 11.54 -17.18 -3.39
N GLU A 8 10.94 -16.40 -2.51
CA GLU A 8 10.98 -16.63 -1.06
C GLU A 8 9.84 -17.51 -0.55
N GLY A 9 8.99 -18.05 -1.45
CA GLY A 9 7.78 -18.77 -1.02
C GLY A 9 6.77 -17.87 -0.31
N ALA A 10 6.80 -16.58 -0.59
CA ALA A 10 5.90 -15.58 -0.04
C ALA A 10 5.46 -14.58 -1.13
N ILE A 11 4.33 -13.93 -0.89
CA ILE A 11 3.83 -12.81 -1.69
C ILE A 11 3.68 -11.62 -0.76
N TRP A 12 4.10 -10.44 -1.20
CA TRP A 12 3.85 -9.18 -0.55
C TRP A 12 2.80 -8.41 -1.34
N ILE A 13 1.74 -7.96 -0.67
CA ILE A 13 0.66 -7.22 -1.30
C ILE A 13 0.56 -5.87 -0.62
N GLN A 14 0.77 -4.81 -1.38
CA GLN A 14 0.47 -3.45 -0.96
C GLN A 14 -0.96 -3.12 -1.32
N VAL A 15 -1.72 -2.64 -0.37
CA VAL A 15 -3.14 -2.36 -0.52
C VAL A 15 -3.41 -0.91 -0.17
N GLN A 16 -3.93 -0.17 -1.14
CA GLN A 16 -4.42 1.18 -0.92
C GLN A 16 -5.93 1.16 -0.74
N LEU A 17 -6.38 1.59 0.43
CA LEU A 17 -7.79 1.79 0.78
C LEU A 17 -8.22 3.23 0.48
N PRO A 18 -9.52 3.56 0.51
CA PRO A 18 -9.99 4.92 0.29
C PRO A 18 -9.35 5.93 1.24
N PRO A 19 -8.87 7.08 0.75
CA PRO A 19 -8.26 8.11 1.57
C PRO A 19 -9.23 8.64 2.63
N GLY A 20 -8.71 8.96 3.82
CA GLY A 20 -9.52 9.44 4.94
C GLY A 20 -10.30 8.36 5.69
N ILE A 21 -10.03 7.09 5.42
CA ILE A 21 -10.63 5.96 6.13
C ILE A 21 -10.27 5.99 7.64
N SER A 22 -11.21 5.58 8.50
CA SER A 22 -10.92 5.44 9.93
C SER A 22 -10.11 4.18 10.22
N ILE A 23 -9.41 4.16 11.35
CA ILE A 23 -8.62 2.99 11.79
C ILE A 23 -9.50 1.75 11.97
N GLU A 24 -10.73 1.94 12.48
CA GLU A 24 -11.68 0.85 12.69
C GLU A 24 -12.06 0.21 11.34
N LYS A 25 -12.35 1.05 10.32
CA LYS A 25 -12.72 0.56 9.00
C LYS A 25 -11.53 -0.06 8.28
N SER A 26 -10.32 0.48 8.41
CA SER A 26 -9.10 -0.14 7.87
C SER A 26 -8.83 -1.50 8.49
N LYS A 27 -9.02 -1.66 9.82
CA LYS A 27 -8.89 -2.95 10.49
C LYS A 27 -9.93 -3.97 10.01
N GLU A 28 -11.18 -3.53 9.82
CA GLU A 28 -12.25 -4.38 9.28
C GLU A 28 -11.90 -4.86 7.87
N MET A 29 -11.51 -3.94 6.98
CA MET A 29 -11.11 -4.27 5.61
C MET A 29 -9.85 -5.16 5.59
N GLY A 30 -8.85 -4.88 6.43
CA GLY A 30 -7.68 -5.76 6.58
C GLY A 30 -8.06 -7.18 7.07
N ALA A 31 -9.06 -7.31 7.92
CA ALA A 31 -9.57 -8.62 8.36
C ALA A 31 -10.30 -9.36 7.23
N GLU A 32 -11.08 -8.65 6.42
CA GLU A 32 -11.75 -9.18 5.23
C GLU A 32 -10.73 -9.65 4.19
N LEU A 33 -9.70 -8.84 3.91
CA LEU A 33 -8.59 -9.20 3.04
C LEU A 33 -7.91 -10.51 3.48
N ARG A 34 -7.55 -10.62 4.78
CA ARG A 34 -6.96 -11.86 5.32
C ARG A 34 -7.86 -13.06 5.14
N LYS A 35 -9.17 -12.90 5.35
CA LYS A 35 -10.15 -13.97 5.18
C LYS A 35 -10.21 -14.43 3.72
N THR A 36 -10.30 -13.49 2.79
CA THR A 36 -10.36 -13.76 1.34
C THR A 36 -9.10 -14.48 0.85
N LEU A 37 -7.92 -14.00 1.23
CA LEU A 37 -6.65 -14.61 0.82
C LEU A 37 -6.42 -16.00 1.43
N LYS A 38 -6.98 -16.28 2.60
CA LYS A 38 -6.93 -17.63 3.20
C LYS A 38 -7.83 -18.65 2.53
N GLU A 39 -8.72 -18.25 1.63
CA GLU A 39 -9.55 -19.19 0.84
C GLU A 39 -8.71 -19.95 -0.20
N PHE A 40 -7.56 -19.41 -0.61
CA PHE A 40 -6.64 -20.06 -1.53
C PHE A 40 -5.90 -21.23 -0.85
N LYS A 41 -5.95 -22.40 -1.48
CA LYS A 41 -5.40 -23.65 -0.92
C LYS A 41 -3.88 -23.59 -0.71
N GLU A 42 -3.19 -22.81 -1.53
CA GLU A 42 -1.75 -22.60 -1.56
C GLU A 42 -1.26 -21.73 -0.41
N VAL A 43 -2.15 -20.98 0.23
CA VAL A 43 -1.83 -20.06 1.32
C VAL A 43 -1.68 -20.82 2.63
N SER A 44 -0.60 -20.55 3.35
CA SER A 44 -0.29 -21.06 4.68
C SER A 44 -0.78 -20.09 5.77
N TYR A 45 -0.36 -18.84 5.66
CA TYR A 45 -0.77 -17.77 6.58
C TYR A 45 -0.91 -16.44 5.85
N VAL A 46 -1.66 -15.53 6.45
CA VAL A 46 -1.80 -14.15 6.00
C VAL A 46 -1.67 -13.22 7.20
N MET A 47 -0.83 -12.21 7.07
CA MET A 47 -0.67 -11.14 8.06
C MET A 47 -0.92 -9.78 7.39
N THR A 48 -1.42 -8.81 8.14
CA THR A 48 -1.62 -7.45 7.64
C THR A 48 -1.15 -6.44 8.67
N GLN A 49 -0.50 -5.39 8.18
CA GLN A 49 -0.16 -4.19 8.92
C GLN A 49 -1.00 -3.04 8.37
N VAL A 50 -1.59 -2.23 9.24
CA VAL A 50 -2.43 -1.09 8.87
C VAL A 50 -1.72 0.18 9.32
N GLY A 51 -1.46 1.08 8.38
CA GLY A 51 -0.74 2.31 8.65
C GLY A 51 0.73 2.07 9.00
N ARG A 52 1.34 3.00 9.73
CA ARG A 52 2.75 2.93 10.10
C ARG A 52 3.01 1.98 11.27
N ASP A 53 4.23 1.55 11.39
CA ASP A 53 4.75 0.79 12.52
C ASP A 53 4.87 1.64 13.82
N ASP A 54 5.11 0.98 14.94
CA ASP A 54 5.29 1.64 16.25
C ASP A 54 6.56 2.51 16.31
N GLU A 55 7.58 2.19 15.56
CA GLU A 55 8.84 2.93 15.48
C GLU A 55 8.71 4.18 14.60
N GLY A 56 7.67 4.24 13.77
CA GLY A 56 7.35 5.39 12.92
C GLY A 56 8.38 5.67 11.82
N ALA A 57 9.11 4.63 11.41
CA ALA A 57 10.13 4.74 10.37
C ALA A 57 9.49 5.06 9.00
N GLU A 58 8.30 4.53 8.75
CA GLU A 58 7.54 4.75 7.54
C GLU A 58 6.27 5.56 7.81
N ALA A 59 6.08 6.63 7.05
CA ALA A 59 4.96 7.57 7.24
C ALA A 59 3.71 7.15 6.47
N PHE A 60 3.30 5.89 6.60
CA PHE A 60 2.06 5.42 5.95
C PHE A 60 0.82 5.92 6.67
N SER A 61 -0.22 6.20 5.90
CA SER A 61 -1.52 6.59 6.42
C SER A 61 -2.37 5.36 6.77
N LEU A 62 -3.53 5.61 7.39
CA LEU A 62 -4.49 4.55 7.73
C LEU A 62 -5.12 3.89 6.50
N SER A 63 -5.00 4.49 5.32
CA SER A 63 -5.45 3.91 4.05
C SER A 63 -4.43 2.94 3.42
N HIS A 64 -3.20 2.90 3.93
CA HIS A 64 -2.20 1.97 3.49
C HIS A 64 -2.21 0.70 4.35
N VAL A 65 -2.30 -0.45 3.68
CA VAL A 65 -2.26 -1.76 4.32
C VAL A 65 -1.23 -2.63 3.61
N GLU A 66 -0.27 -3.12 4.36
CA GLU A 66 0.68 -4.11 3.89
C GLU A 66 0.22 -5.50 4.28
N CYS A 67 0.32 -6.44 3.35
CA CYS A 67 -0.16 -7.79 3.53
C CYS A 67 0.89 -8.82 3.11
N GLY A 68 1.43 -9.53 4.10
CA GLY A 68 2.32 -10.66 3.89
C GLY A 68 1.54 -11.97 3.76
N VAL A 69 1.75 -12.69 2.67
CA VAL A 69 1.12 -13.99 2.39
C VAL A 69 2.19 -15.06 2.32
N GLY A 70 2.25 -15.92 3.32
CA GLY A 70 3.12 -17.09 3.30
C GLY A 70 2.48 -18.24 2.53
N LEU A 71 3.25 -18.87 1.66
CA LEU A 71 2.79 -19.95 0.81
C LEU A 71 3.13 -21.32 1.42
N LYS A 72 2.37 -22.33 1.06
CA LYS A 72 2.70 -23.73 1.34
C LYS A 72 3.79 -24.20 0.38
N PRO A 73 4.54 -25.27 0.74
CA PRO A 73 5.53 -25.84 -0.17
C PRO A 73 4.93 -26.16 -1.55
N TYR A 74 5.61 -25.75 -2.62
CA TYR A 74 5.15 -25.93 -4.00
C TYR A 74 4.84 -27.39 -4.36
N SER A 75 5.48 -28.35 -3.70
CA SER A 75 5.20 -29.79 -3.86
C SER A 75 3.78 -30.20 -3.44
N THR A 76 3.06 -29.33 -2.71
CA THR A 76 1.68 -29.58 -2.27
C THR A 76 0.65 -28.91 -3.17
N TRP A 77 1.09 -28.16 -4.18
CA TRP A 77 0.21 -27.46 -5.10
C TRP A 77 -0.36 -28.37 -6.16
N GLU A 78 -1.39 -27.93 -6.84
CA GLU A 78 -1.92 -28.64 -8.01
C GLU A 78 -0.85 -28.70 -9.11
N PHE A 79 -0.78 -29.83 -9.82
CA PHE A 79 0.23 -30.06 -10.85
C PHE A 79 0.17 -28.99 -11.94
N GLY A 80 1.29 -28.34 -12.18
CA GLY A 80 1.46 -27.31 -13.21
C GLY A 80 1.05 -25.88 -12.76
N LYS A 81 0.48 -25.70 -11.57
CA LYS A 81 0.16 -24.38 -11.05
C LYS A 81 1.42 -23.64 -10.58
N THR A 82 1.59 -22.41 -11.06
CA THR A 82 2.71 -21.54 -10.71
C THR A 82 2.32 -20.46 -9.72
N LYS A 83 3.32 -19.79 -9.14
CA LYS A 83 3.09 -18.61 -8.28
C LYS A 83 2.44 -17.46 -9.08
N ALA A 84 2.80 -17.31 -10.35
CA ALA A 84 2.19 -16.31 -11.23
C ALA A 84 0.67 -16.56 -11.41
N ASP A 85 0.28 -17.81 -11.66
CA ASP A 85 -1.14 -18.17 -11.76
C ASP A 85 -1.90 -17.86 -10.46
N LEU A 86 -1.28 -18.13 -9.31
CA LEU A 86 -1.88 -17.79 -8.03
C LEU A 86 -2.04 -16.28 -7.83
N ILE A 87 -1.05 -15.47 -8.24
CA ILE A 87 -1.12 -14.02 -8.19
C ILE A 87 -2.25 -13.49 -9.08
N GLU A 88 -2.40 -14.03 -10.30
CA GLU A 88 -3.50 -13.65 -11.20
C GLU A 88 -4.87 -13.99 -10.60
N GLU A 89 -5.03 -15.16 -10.00
CA GLU A 89 -6.26 -15.55 -9.31
C GLU A 89 -6.57 -14.64 -8.11
N MET A 90 -5.55 -14.29 -7.32
CA MET A 90 -5.70 -13.37 -6.20
C MET A 90 -6.08 -11.97 -6.68
N ALA A 91 -5.40 -11.45 -7.71
CA ALA A 91 -5.70 -10.14 -8.29
C ALA A 91 -7.14 -10.07 -8.79
N ALA A 92 -7.56 -11.04 -9.58
CA ALA A 92 -8.94 -11.13 -10.08
C ALA A 92 -9.98 -11.19 -8.95
N LYS A 93 -9.68 -11.91 -7.85
CA LYS A 93 -10.54 -11.98 -6.68
C LYS A 93 -10.63 -10.63 -5.96
N LEU A 94 -9.49 -9.96 -5.74
CA LEU A 94 -9.43 -8.70 -5.02
C LEU A 94 -10.02 -7.54 -5.82
N GLU A 95 -9.94 -7.54 -7.15
CA GLU A 95 -10.61 -6.57 -8.02
C GLU A 95 -12.15 -6.58 -7.85
N THR A 96 -12.73 -7.71 -7.45
CA THR A 96 -14.17 -7.77 -7.17
C THR A 96 -14.56 -7.13 -5.84
N MET A 97 -13.60 -6.81 -4.99
CA MET A 97 -13.81 -6.22 -3.67
C MET A 97 -13.77 -4.69 -3.76
N PRO A 98 -14.85 -3.98 -3.40
CA PRO A 98 -14.89 -2.53 -3.54
C PRO A 98 -13.95 -1.83 -2.55
N GLY A 99 -13.21 -0.84 -3.05
CA GLY A 99 -12.35 0.01 -2.21
C GLY A 99 -10.96 -0.56 -1.95
N TYR A 100 -10.55 -1.62 -2.65
CA TYR A 100 -9.19 -2.13 -2.64
C TYR A 100 -8.49 -1.78 -3.96
N SER A 101 -7.31 -1.16 -3.86
CA SER A 101 -6.35 -1.06 -4.96
C SER A 101 -5.12 -1.82 -4.53
N VAL A 102 -4.70 -2.82 -5.30
CA VAL A 102 -3.67 -3.78 -4.87
C VAL A 102 -2.49 -3.80 -5.83
N GLY A 103 -1.28 -3.90 -5.28
CA GLY A 103 -0.05 -4.18 -6.00
C GLY A 103 0.61 -5.44 -5.42
N PHE A 104 1.16 -6.29 -6.28
CA PHE A 104 1.80 -7.54 -5.87
C PHE A 104 3.31 -7.46 -6.03
N SER A 105 4.04 -7.85 -5.01
CA SER A 105 5.50 -7.96 -5.02
C SER A 105 5.98 -9.16 -4.18
N GLN A 106 7.23 -9.15 -3.81
CA GLN A 106 7.83 -10.09 -2.88
C GLN A 106 8.59 -9.32 -1.80
N PRO A 107 8.68 -9.84 -0.56
CA PRO A 107 9.31 -9.13 0.55
C PRO A 107 10.71 -8.61 0.23
N ILE A 108 11.58 -9.44 -0.36
CA ILE A 108 12.95 -9.04 -0.69
C ILE A 108 13.00 -8.00 -1.80
N ILE A 109 12.13 -8.11 -2.81
CA ILE A 109 12.08 -7.16 -3.93
C ILE A 109 11.58 -5.81 -3.41
N ASP A 110 10.52 -5.83 -2.61
CA ASP A 110 9.93 -4.66 -2.00
C ASP A 110 10.98 -3.89 -1.16
N MET A 111 11.66 -4.59 -0.24
CA MET A 111 12.70 -4.02 0.61
C MET A 111 13.90 -3.47 -0.19
N VAL A 112 14.34 -4.16 -1.24
CA VAL A 112 15.48 -3.73 -2.07
C VAL A 112 15.08 -2.51 -2.92
N MET A 113 13.88 -2.50 -3.49
CA MET A 113 13.40 -1.38 -4.31
C MET A 113 13.21 -0.13 -3.46
N ASP A 114 12.69 -0.27 -2.24
CA ASP A 114 12.55 0.84 -1.30
C ASP A 114 13.91 1.48 -0.98
N GLN A 115 14.92 0.67 -0.67
CA GLN A 115 16.26 1.17 -0.33
C GLN A 115 17.03 1.76 -1.52
N ILE A 116 16.85 1.24 -2.72
CA ILE A 116 17.63 1.67 -3.91
C ILE A 116 16.91 2.78 -4.67
N ALA A 117 15.62 2.63 -4.92
CA ALA A 117 14.85 3.53 -5.77
C ALA A 117 13.94 4.47 -4.99
N GLY A 118 13.61 4.13 -3.74
CA GLY A 118 12.59 4.84 -2.96
C GLY A 118 11.23 4.84 -3.69
N ALA A 119 10.96 3.76 -4.42
CA ALA A 119 9.70 3.55 -5.14
C ALA A 119 9.50 2.05 -5.37
N HIS A 120 8.27 1.59 -5.21
CA HIS A 120 7.88 0.17 -5.34
C HIS A 120 7.45 -0.21 -6.77
N SER A 121 8.07 0.39 -7.78
CA SER A 121 7.71 0.17 -9.19
C SER A 121 8.95 0.13 -10.08
N ASP A 122 8.86 -0.57 -11.21
CA ASP A 122 9.93 -0.65 -12.22
C ASP A 122 10.28 0.72 -12.82
N LEU A 123 9.31 1.63 -12.86
CA LEU A 123 9.47 2.98 -13.36
C LEU A 123 8.87 3.98 -12.36
N ALA A 124 9.66 4.97 -11.96
CA ALA A 124 9.21 6.07 -11.11
C ALA A 124 9.40 7.40 -11.82
N LEU A 125 8.31 8.15 -11.97
CA LEU A 125 8.34 9.50 -12.49
C LEU A 125 8.18 10.49 -11.34
N LYS A 126 9.23 11.25 -11.03
CA LYS A 126 9.23 12.22 -9.91
C LYS A 126 8.88 13.62 -10.43
N ILE A 127 7.86 14.22 -9.84
CA ILE A 127 7.38 15.57 -10.15
C ILE A 127 7.74 16.48 -8.97
N TYR A 128 8.38 17.61 -9.26
CA TYR A 128 8.81 18.59 -8.27
C TYR A 128 8.05 19.89 -8.48
N SER A 129 7.46 20.42 -7.41
CA SER A 129 6.82 21.74 -7.36
C SER A 129 6.90 22.28 -5.93
N ASP A 130 6.90 23.60 -5.79
CA ASP A 130 6.79 24.27 -4.50
C ASP A 130 5.34 24.27 -3.98
N ASP A 131 4.36 23.97 -4.84
CA ASP A 131 2.95 23.82 -4.50
C ASP A 131 2.52 22.37 -4.60
N ILE A 132 2.12 21.78 -3.46
CA ILE A 132 1.69 20.39 -3.35
C ILE A 132 0.39 20.12 -4.14
N THR A 133 -0.47 21.10 -4.26
CA THR A 133 -1.73 20.97 -5.01
C THR A 133 -1.47 20.94 -6.50
N GLU A 134 -0.56 21.81 -6.97
CA GLU A 134 -0.15 21.85 -8.37
C GLU A 134 0.61 20.56 -8.76
N SER A 135 1.55 20.09 -7.92
CA SER A 135 2.27 18.85 -8.18
C SER A 135 1.32 17.66 -8.28
N ARG A 136 0.30 17.58 -7.42
CA ARG A 136 -0.72 16.56 -7.48
C ARG A 136 -1.53 16.64 -8.78
N HIS A 137 -1.96 17.83 -9.16
CA HIS A 137 -2.72 18.01 -10.41
C HIS A 137 -1.92 17.55 -11.65
N ILE A 138 -0.64 17.88 -11.69
CA ILE A 138 0.26 17.44 -12.77
C ILE A 138 0.43 15.92 -12.72
N ALA A 139 0.61 15.34 -11.54
CA ALA A 139 0.74 13.89 -11.37
C ALA A 139 -0.48 13.13 -11.89
N ASP A 140 -1.69 13.61 -11.56
CA ASP A 140 -2.93 13.01 -12.05
C ASP A 140 -3.07 13.10 -13.58
N GLN A 141 -2.66 14.22 -14.18
CA GLN A 141 -2.63 14.36 -15.65
C GLN A 141 -1.65 13.38 -16.30
N VAL A 142 -0.44 13.27 -15.75
CA VAL A 142 0.59 12.36 -16.25
C VAL A 142 0.12 10.91 -16.11
N ALA A 143 -0.46 10.53 -14.96
CA ALA A 143 -0.98 9.19 -14.74
C ALA A 143 -2.08 8.83 -15.76
N ASN A 144 -2.96 9.77 -16.11
CA ASN A 144 -3.99 9.54 -17.13
C ASN A 144 -3.39 9.28 -18.51
N VAL A 145 -2.35 10.05 -18.89
CA VAL A 145 -1.65 9.82 -20.16
C VAL A 145 -0.93 8.47 -20.15
N LEU A 146 -0.26 8.12 -19.05
CA LEU A 146 0.47 6.85 -18.94
C LEU A 146 -0.46 5.64 -19.05
N LYS A 147 -1.68 5.70 -18.50
CA LYS A 147 -2.68 4.64 -18.59
C LYS A 147 -3.14 4.33 -20.02
N GLU A 148 -2.99 5.29 -20.94
CA GLU A 148 -3.32 5.11 -22.35
C GLU A 148 -2.20 4.45 -23.17
N ILE A 149 -0.99 4.29 -22.58
CA ILE A 149 0.16 3.74 -23.28
C ILE A 149 0.08 2.20 -23.26
N PRO A 150 0.08 1.52 -24.42
CA PRO A 150 0.11 0.06 -24.46
C PRO A 150 1.35 -0.50 -23.75
N GLY A 151 1.13 -1.38 -22.79
CA GLY A 151 2.18 -2.00 -21.98
C GLY A 151 2.45 -1.29 -20.65
N ALA A 152 1.85 -0.14 -20.38
CA ALA A 152 1.83 0.43 -19.05
C ALA A 152 0.78 -0.30 -18.19
N ALA A 153 1.21 -0.89 -17.09
CA ALA A 153 0.36 -1.53 -16.09
C ALA A 153 0.58 -0.86 -14.73
N ASP A 154 -0.40 -0.98 -13.84
CA ASP A 154 -0.31 -0.55 -12.43
C ASP A 154 0.11 0.92 -12.23
N VAL A 155 -0.35 1.82 -13.12
CA VAL A 155 -0.04 3.24 -13.03
C VAL A 155 -0.78 3.86 -11.85
N ALA A 156 -0.04 4.26 -10.83
CA ALA A 156 -0.55 4.90 -9.62
C ALA A 156 0.20 6.21 -9.33
N VAL A 157 -0.45 7.11 -8.60
CA VAL A 157 0.18 8.31 -8.02
C VAL A 157 0.45 8.01 -6.57
N ASP A 158 1.73 7.94 -6.22
CA ASP A 158 2.22 7.66 -4.87
C ASP A 158 2.23 8.95 -4.01
N GLN A 159 1.09 9.59 -3.92
CA GLN A 159 0.87 10.73 -3.05
C GLN A 159 -0.58 10.73 -2.58
N GLU A 160 -0.77 10.64 -1.28
CA GLU A 160 -2.10 10.77 -0.73
C GLU A 160 -2.66 12.19 -0.93
N PRO A 161 -3.96 12.31 -1.24
CA PRO A 161 -4.60 13.60 -1.26
C PRO A 161 -4.53 14.25 0.13
N PRO A 162 -4.44 15.61 0.21
CA PRO A 162 -4.44 16.28 1.50
C PRO A 162 -5.73 15.94 2.27
N LEU A 163 -5.54 15.40 3.48
CA LEU A 163 -6.64 15.05 4.37
C LEU A 163 -7.02 16.28 5.22
N PRO A 164 -8.31 16.54 5.44
CA PRO A 164 -8.72 17.58 6.38
C PRO A 164 -8.23 17.24 7.79
N GLN A 165 -7.55 18.20 8.42
CA GLN A 165 -7.01 18.07 9.76
C GLN A 165 -7.70 19.05 10.71
N LEU A 166 -8.13 18.59 11.87
CA LEU A 166 -8.55 19.45 12.96
C LEU A 166 -7.31 19.89 13.75
N GLN A 167 -6.95 21.16 13.64
CA GLN A 167 -5.88 21.75 14.43
C GLN A 167 -6.46 22.49 15.63
N ILE A 168 -6.03 22.11 16.83
CA ILE A 168 -6.36 22.81 18.07
C ILE A 168 -5.16 23.66 18.46
N ILE A 169 -5.26 24.97 18.23
CA ILE A 169 -4.21 25.92 18.56
C ILE A 169 -4.52 26.55 19.92
N ALA A 170 -3.68 26.26 20.91
CA ALA A 170 -3.83 26.79 22.25
C ALA A 170 -3.41 28.28 22.30
N ASP A 171 -4.33 29.17 22.63
CA ASP A 171 -4.03 30.58 22.94
C ASP A 171 -3.37 30.65 24.32
N ARG A 172 -2.04 30.63 24.34
CA ARG A 172 -1.28 30.62 25.60
C ARG A 172 -1.52 31.86 26.49
N ALA A 173 -1.82 33.02 25.89
CA ALA A 173 -2.09 34.25 26.65
C ALA A 173 -3.43 34.15 27.38
N ARG A 174 -4.45 33.62 26.72
CA ARG A 174 -5.77 33.39 27.35
C ARG A 174 -5.70 32.28 28.39
N ILE A 175 -5.01 31.17 28.09
CA ILE A 175 -4.88 30.05 29.03
C ILE A 175 -4.20 30.47 30.30
N ALA A 176 -3.14 31.33 30.24
CA ALA A 176 -2.46 31.88 31.40
C ALA A 176 -3.39 32.75 32.26
N GLN A 177 -4.35 33.48 31.67
CA GLN A 177 -5.35 34.27 32.42
C GLN A 177 -6.27 33.40 33.29
N TYR A 178 -6.47 32.12 32.89
CA TYR A 178 -7.23 31.15 33.68
C TYR A 178 -6.38 30.31 34.64
N GLY A 179 -5.08 30.64 34.76
CA GLY A 179 -4.16 29.91 35.65
C GLY A 179 -3.86 28.48 35.22
N LEU A 180 -4.11 28.14 33.94
CA LEU A 180 -3.84 26.82 33.40
C LEU A 180 -2.50 26.78 32.70
N ASN A 181 -1.77 25.66 32.84
CA ASN A 181 -0.54 25.38 32.11
C ASN A 181 -0.85 24.51 30.89
N VAL A 182 -0.26 24.87 29.76
CA VAL A 182 -0.22 24.02 28.55
C VAL A 182 1.04 23.18 28.67
N SER A 183 0.92 21.95 29.15
CA SER A 183 1.98 20.93 29.12
C SER A 183 1.76 20.00 27.96
#